data_4b5c1788f83359419dee4b0d73029661
#
_entry.id   4b5c1788f83359419dee4b0d73029661
#
_cell.length_a   1.000
_cell.length_b   1.000
_cell.length_c   1.000
_cell.angle_alpha   90.00
_cell.angle_beta   90.00
_cell.angle_gamma   90.00
#
_symmetry.space_group_name_H-M   'P 1'
#
loop_
_entity.id
_entity.type
_entity.pdbx_description
1 polymer ?
#
loop_
_entity_poly.entity_id
_entity_poly.type
_entity_poly.pdbx_seq_one_letter_code
_entity_poly.pdbx_strand_id
1 'polypeptide(L)'
;RIFDGEAPVFNTWLRGTAESLDGRGLWRTLTAYPLAAWLTVPRIHWEAAVLFFKKGLPVVYKPRPDHPSTIRAEPPSRLHRTTMAVIRGFLQKAARGRLRFDLPNGTIWDFGPGGFPEAEVRVLNWDFFLRLVWDGDVALGDGLLAGEWESSDLTAVVRFFIDNREPLD
;
A
#
# COMPACT_ATOMS: atom_id res chain seq x y z
N ARG A 1 16.39 -16.22 -17.70
CA ARG A 1 16.50 -17.68 -17.43
C ARG A 1 16.26 -17.90 -15.95
N ILE A 2 15.42 -18.86 -15.61
CA ILE A 2 15.18 -19.28 -14.23
C ILE A 2 15.69 -20.73 -14.15
N PHE A 3 16.46 -21.03 -13.12
CA PHE A 3 17.11 -22.32 -12.91
C PHE A 3 16.58 -22.97 -11.63
N ASP A 4 16.44 -24.28 -11.67
CA ASP A 4 16.27 -25.15 -10.50
C ASP A 4 17.47 -26.14 -10.51
N GLY A 5 18.44 -25.84 -9.65
CA GLY A 5 19.75 -26.50 -9.74
C GLY A 5 20.50 -26.10 -11.01
N GLU A 6 21.00 -27.09 -11.77
CA GLU A 6 21.73 -26.87 -13.02
C GLU A 6 20.84 -26.80 -14.27
N ALA A 7 19.56 -27.19 -14.16
CA ALA A 7 18.66 -27.23 -15.30
C ALA A 7 17.86 -25.92 -15.45
N PRO A 8 17.73 -25.36 -16.65
CA PRO A 8 16.88 -24.20 -16.87
C PRO A 8 15.40 -24.63 -16.85
N VAL A 9 14.65 -24.14 -15.84
CA VAL A 9 13.20 -24.40 -15.72
C VAL A 9 12.40 -23.52 -16.67
N PHE A 10 12.91 -22.31 -16.92
CA PHE A 10 12.25 -21.36 -17.80
C PHE A 10 13.26 -20.55 -18.60
N ASN A 11 13.10 -20.51 -19.92
CA ASN A 11 13.95 -19.75 -20.81
C ASN A 11 13.08 -18.84 -21.70
N THR A 12 13.25 -17.54 -21.57
CA THR A 12 12.61 -16.56 -22.45
C THR A 12 13.64 -15.81 -23.27
N TRP A 13 13.24 -15.46 -24.47
CA TRP A 13 14.03 -14.61 -25.34
C TRP A 13 13.11 -13.62 -26.06
N LEU A 14 13.62 -12.42 -26.30
CA LEU A 14 12.97 -11.41 -27.10
C LEU A 14 13.82 -11.17 -28.34
N ARG A 15 13.19 -11.24 -29.52
CA ARG A 15 13.81 -10.90 -30.80
C ARG A 15 13.04 -9.74 -31.42
N GLY A 16 13.73 -8.72 -31.85
CA GLY A 16 13.14 -7.56 -32.52
C GLY A 16 14.18 -6.82 -33.34
N THR A 17 13.71 -6.03 -34.27
CA THR A 17 14.56 -5.10 -35.04
C THR A 17 14.40 -3.71 -34.44
N ALA A 18 15.52 -3.07 -34.10
CA ALA A 18 15.49 -1.70 -33.60
C ALA A 18 15.12 -0.74 -34.74
N GLU A 19 14.13 0.10 -34.51
CA GLU A 19 13.76 1.19 -35.41
C GLU A 19 13.92 2.53 -34.69
N SER A 20 14.16 3.62 -35.45
CA SER A 20 14.25 4.96 -34.88
C SER A 20 12.90 5.38 -34.31
N LEU A 21 12.91 5.93 -33.09
CA LEU A 21 11.72 6.48 -32.43
C LEU A 21 11.49 7.92 -32.93
N ASP A 22 10.99 8.05 -34.16
CA ASP A 22 10.57 9.31 -34.75
C ASP A 22 9.05 9.38 -34.89
N GLY A 23 8.51 10.55 -35.25
CA GLY A 23 7.07 10.74 -35.41
C GLY A 23 6.43 9.80 -36.46
N ARG A 24 7.17 9.41 -37.49
CA ARG A 24 6.70 8.47 -38.51
C ARG A 24 6.66 7.03 -37.98
N GLY A 25 7.71 6.60 -37.27
CA GLY A 25 7.78 5.28 -36.62
C GLY A 25 6.65 5.13 -35.60
N LEU A 26 6.39 6.16 -34.81
CA LEU A 26 5.30 6.17 -33.83
C LEU A 26 3.93 6.04 -34.52
N TRP A 27 3.66 6.85 -35.56
CA TRP A 27 2.42 6.76 -36.33
C TRP A 27 2.23 5.41 -37.00
N ARG A 28 3.28 4.83 -37.59
CA ARG A 28 3.22 3.50 -38.20
C ARG A 28 2.89 2.41 -37.16
N THR A 29 3.50 2.47 -35.98
CA THR A 29 3.21 1.53 -34.90
C THR A 29 1.77 1.68 -34.40
N LEU A 30 1.28 2.89 -34.19
CA LEU A 30 -0.09 3.16 -33.77
C LEU A 30 -1.11 2.69 -34.81
N THR A 31 -0.84 2.86 -36.11
CA THR A 31 -1.74 2.42 -37.19
C THR A 31 -1.66 0.91 -37.43
N ALA A 32 -0.50 0.28 -37.24
CA ALA A 32 -0.34 -1.16 -37.35
C ALA A 32 -0.98 -1.94 -36.17
N TYR A 33 -0.98 -1.30 -34.97
CA TYR A 33 -1.50 -1.94 -33.75
C TYR A 33 -2.46 -1.00 -32.98
N PRO A 34 -3.54 -0.51 -33.61
CA PRO A 34 -4.38 0.54 -33.04
C PRO A 34 -5.07 0.15 -31.74
N LEU A 35 -5.27 -1.15 -31.53
CA LEU A 35 -5.98 -1.68 -30.35
C LEU A 35 -5.07 -2.46 -29.39
N ALA A 36 -3.75 -2.48 -29.62
CA ALA A 36 -2.83 -3.31 -28.82
C ALA A 36 -2.92 -2.99 -27.31
N ALA A 37 -2.90 -1.71 -26.95
CA ALA A 37 -3.01 -1.28 -25.56
C ALA A 37 -4.39 -1.59 -24.94
N TRP A 38 -5.47 -1.42 -25.70
CA TRP A 38 -6.84 -1.66 -25.26
C TRP A 38 -7.17 -3.14 -25.12
N LEU A 39 -6.62 -3.99 -26.00
CA LEU A 39 -6.87 -5.44 -25.99
C LEU A 39 -5.98 -6.17 -24.97
N THR A 40 -4.87 -5.58 -24.54
CA THR A 40 -3.95 -6.23 -23.60
C THR A 40 -4.62 -6.53 -22.26
N VAL A 41 -5.32 -5.56 -21.69
CA VAL A 41 -5.99 -5.72 -20.38
C VAL A 41 -7.11 -6.78 -20.43
N PRO A 42 -8.09 -6.72 -21.37
CA PRO A 42 -9.10 -7.77 -21.50
C PRO A 42 -8.49 -9.15 -21.76
N ARG A 43 -7.42 -9.24 -22.56
CA ARG A 43 -6.76 -10.51 -22.84
C ARG A 43 -6.10 -11.09 -21.58
N ILE A 44 -5.42 -10.28 -20.78
CA ILE A 44 -4.83 -10.74 -19.52
C ILE A 44 -5.91 -11.27 -18.58
N HIS A 45 -7.04 -10.56 -18.45
CA HIS A 45 -8.14 -11.02 -17.60
C HIS A 45 -8.79 -12.30 -18.13
N TRP A 46 -8.93 -12.42 -19.46
CA TRP A 46 -9.44 -13.63 -20.08
C TRP A 46 -8.54 -14.84 -19.81
N GLU A 47 -7.24 -14.70 -20.02
CA GLU A 47 -6.27 -15.76 -19.73
C GLU A 47 -6.27 -16.13 -18.24
N ALA A 48 -6.34 -15.14 -17.35
CA ALA A 48 -6.46 -15.36 -15.91
C ALA A 48 -7.75 -16.13 -15.57
N ALA A 49 -8.88 -15.77 -16.17
CA ALA A 49 -10.15 -16.47 -16.00
C ALA A 49 -10.06 -17.93 -16.52
N VAL A 50 -9.44 -18.15 -17.67
CA VAL A 50 -9.21 -19.51 -18.20
C VAL A 50 -8.33 -20.33 -17.25
N LEU A 51 -7.28 -19.73 -16.69
CA LEU A 51 -6.41 -20.42 -15.73
C LEU A 51 -7.17 -20.79 -14.46
N PHE A 52 -8.01 -19.90 -13.95
CA PHE A 52 -8.80 -20.12 -12.75
C PHE A 52 -9.92 -21.16 -12.97
N PHE A 53 -10.80 -20.91 -13.97
CA PHE A 53 -12.01 -21.73 -14.17
C PHE A 53 -11.74 -23.05 -14.93
N LYS A 54 -10.86 -23.04 -15.90
CA LYS A 54 -10.63 -24.23 -16.76
C LYS A 54 -9.51 -25.13 -16.23
N LYS A 55 -8.47 -24.51 -15.66
CA LYS A 55 -7.31 -25.27 -15.15
C LYS A 55 -7.34 -25.43 -13.62
N GLY A 56 -8.26 -24.81 -12.92
CA GLY A 56 -8.43 -24.95 -11.46
C GLY A 56 -7.22 -24.45 -10.66
N LEU A 57 -6.43 -23.53 -11.22
CA LEU A 57 -5.27 -22.99 -10.50
C LEU A 57 -5.73 -22.08 -9.38
N PRO A 58 -5.22 -22.25 -8.15
CA PRO A 58 -5.58 -21.40 -7.03
C PRO A 58 -5.06 -19.97 -7.26
N VAL A 59 -5.86 -18.99 -6.83
CA VAL A 59 -5.39 -17.60 -6.77
C VAL A 59 -4.39 -17.48 -5.61
N VAL A 60 -3.13 -17.30 -5.94
CA VAL A 60 -2.08 -17.07 -4.95
C VAL A 60 -1.90 -15.57 -4.82
N TYR A 61 -2.23 -15.04 -3.63
CA TYR A 61 -1.93 -13.64 -3.33
C TYR A 61 -0.43 -13.46 -3.21
N LYS A 62 0.08 -12.41 -3.86
CA LYS A 62 1.49 -12.05 -3.74
C LYS A 62 1.80 -11.77 -2.27
N PRO A 63 2.79 -12.45 -1.66
CA PRO A 63 3.20 -12.15 -0.31
C PRO A 63 3.69 -10.69 -0.25
N ARG A 64 3.52 -10.05 0.92
CA ARG A 64 4.03 -8.70 1.11
C ARG A 64 5.55 -8.69 0.89
N PRO A 65 6.09 -7.69 0.19
CA PRO A 65 7.53 -7.59 0.04
C PRO A 65 8.19 -7.31 1.39
N ASP A 66 9.10 -8.18 1.80
CA ASP A 66 9.83 -8.05 3.07
C ASP A 66 11.02 -7.07 2.97
N HIS A 67 11.37 -6.66 1.76
CA HIS A 67 12.53 -5.81 1.54
C HIS A 67 12.13 -4.34 1.34
N PRO A 68 12.73 -3.39 2.10
CA PRO A 68 12.39 -1.96 2.03
C PRO A 68 12.50 -1.35 0.62
N SER A 69 13.43 -1.84 -0.21
CA SER A 69 13.60 -1.36 -1.59
C SER A 69 12.48 -1.81 -2.55
N THR A 70 11.65 -2.78 -2.15
CA THR A 70 10.54 -3.29 -2.94
C THR A 70 9.22 -2.60 -2.58
N ILE A 71 9.19 -1.93 -1.42
CA ILE A 71 8.02 -1.18 -0.96
C ILE A 71 8.06 0.19 -1.63
N ARG A 72 7.37 0.32 -2.76
CA ARG A 72 7.03 1.64 -3.28
C ARG A 72 5.86 2.15 -2.47
N ALA A 73 6.10 3.11 -1.59
CA ALA A 73 5.03 3.85 -0.95
C ALA A 73 4.26 4.60 -2.04
N GLU A 74 3.07 4.12 -2.40
CA GLU A 74 2.19 4.86 -3.28
C GLU A 74 1.84 6.21 -2.62
N PRO A 75 1.85 7.32 -3.36
CA PRO A 75 1.49 8.60 -2.79
C PRO A 75 0.01 8.57 -2.34
N PRO A 76 -0.32 9.20 -1.21
CA PRO A 76 -1.68 9.23 -0.71
C PRO A 76 -2.62 9.90 -1.72
N SER A 77 -3.77 9.31 -1.99
CA SER A 77 -4.82 9.87 -2.82
C SER A 77 -5.37 11.18 -2.21
N ARG A 78 -6.17 11.93 -2.96
CA ARG A 78 -6.83 13.15 -2.43
C ARG A 78 -7.69 12.82 -1.20
N LEU A 79 -8.41 11.70 -1.23
CA LEU A 79 -9.24 11.24 -0.12
C LEU A 79 -8.40 10.90 1.11
N HIS A 80 -7.28 10.16 0.93
CA HIS A 80 -6.35 9.88 2.02
C HIS A 80 -5.80 11.16 2.66
N ARG A 81 -5.44 12.18 1.85
CA ARG A 81 -4.96 13.47 2.38
C ARG A 81 -5.99 14.19 3.24
N THR A 82 -7.26 14.12 2.84
CA THR A 82 -8.35 14.72 3.60
C THR A 82 -8.55 14.00 4.92
N THR A 83 -8.63 12.68 4.94
CA THR A 83 -8.77 11.90 6.17
C THR A 83 -7.56 12.04 7.09
N MET A 84 -6.34 12.06 6.53
CA MET A 84 -5.11 12.35 7.28
C MET A 84 -5.16 13.73 7.94
N ALA A 85 -5.67 14.76 7.24
CA ALA A 85 -5.79 16.09 7.81
C ALA A 85 -6.79 16.14 8.98
N VAL A 86 -7.91 15.42 8.86
CA VAL A 86 -8.91 15.27 9.93
C VAL A 86 -8.29 14.58 11.15
N ILE A 87 -7.68 13.41 10.96
CA ILE A 87 -7.04 12.66 12.05
C ILE A 87 -5.90 13.46 12.70
N ARG A 88 -5.10 14.15 11.89
CA ARG A 88 -4.04 15.00 12.42
C ARG A 88 -4.59 16.13 13.29
N GLY A 89 -5.65 16.82 12.83
CA GLY A 89 -6.30 17.88 13.60
C GLY A 89 -6.91 17.37 14.91
N PHE A 90 -7.47 16.16 14.90
CA PHE A 90 -7.99 15.48 16.07
C PHE A 90 -6.86 15.17 17.07
N LEU A 91 -5.80 14.51 16.65
CA LEU A 91 -4.69 14.09 17.50
C LEU A 91 -3.85 15.28 18.05
N GLN A 92 -3.90 16.44 17.41
CA GLN A 92 -3.25 17.66 17.93
C GLN A 92 -3.84 18.15 19.26
N LYS A 93 -5.05 17.72 19.62
CA LYS A 93 -5.67 18.04 20.91
C LYS A 93 -5.12 17.18 22.07
N ALA A 94 -4.30 16.17 21.78
CA ALA A 94 -3.76 15.28 22.82
C ALA A 94 -2.97 16.06 23.87
N ALA A 95 -3.35 15.88 25.13
CA ALA A 95 -2.82 16.65 26.26
C ALA A 95 -1.84 15.84 27.14
N ARG A 96 -1.74 14.52 26.95
CA ARG A 96 -0.93 13.62 27.78
C ARG A 96 -0.16 12.62 26.93
N GLY A 97 1.06 12.28 27.37
CA GLY A 97 1.90 11.30 26.70
C GLY A 97 2.45 11.76 25.36
N ARG A 98 3.00 10.80 24.63
CA ARG A 98 3.51 11.00 23.26
C ARG A 98 2.98 9.91 22.36
N LEU A 99 2.49 10.29 21.19
CA LEU A 99 2.14 9.37 20.12
C LEU A 99 2.89 9.73 18.85
N ARG A 100 3.71 8.81 18.37
CA ARG A 100 4.46 8.95 17.13
C ARG A 100 3.85 8.09 16.05
N PHE A 101 3.62 8.68 14.88
CA PHE A 101 3.27 7.98 13.66
C PHE A 101 4.42 8.01 12.66
N ASP A 102 4.86 6.84 12.23
CA ASP A 102 5.75 6.69 11.09
C ASP A 102 4.90 6.36 9.85
N LEU A 103 4.85 7.28 8.89
CA LEU A 103 4.01 7.15 7.71
C LEU A 103 4.72 6.40 6.58
N PRO A 104 3.97 5.78 5.62
CA PRO A 104 4.54 5.00 4.52
C PRO A 104 5.53 5.77 3.63
N ASN A 105 5.42 7.09 3.58
CA ASN A 105 6.32 7.96 2.82
C ASN A 105 7.56 8.42 3.62
N GLY A 106 7.77 7.91 4.84
CA GLY A 106 8.86 8.30 5.73
C GLY A 106 8.62 9.58 6.52
N THR A 107 7.46 10.22 6.39
CA THR A 107 7.10 11.37 7.23
C THR A 107 6.76 10.90 8.64
N ILE A 108 7.21 11.65 9.64
CA ILE A 108 6.94 11.38 11.04
C ILE A 108 5.97 12.43 11.57
N TRP A 109 4.96 11.98 12.30
CA TRP A 109 4.07 12.84 13.07
C TRP A 109 4.26 12.55 14.55
N ASP A 110 4.41 13.59 15.35
CA ASP A 110 4.46 13.51 16.80
C ASP A 110 3.29 14.31 17.40
N PHE A 111 2.61 13.71 18.38
CA PHE A 111 1.46 14.27 19.06
C PHE A 111 1.64 14.17 20.57
N GLY A 112 1.06 15.14 21.29
CA GLY A 112 1.12 15.24 22.75
C GLY A 112 2.36 15.97 23.26
N PRO A 113 2.35 16.35 24.54
CA PRO A 113 3.43 17.14 25.17
C PRO A 113 4.69 16.34 25.48
N GLY A 114 4.66 15.01 25.31
CA GLY A 114 5.74 14.10 25.72
C GLY A 114 5.47 13.43 27.07
N GLY A 115 6.38 12.52 27.45
CA GLY A 115 6.25 11.72 28.66
C GLY A 115 5.41 10.46 28.47
N PHE A 116 5.15 9.77 29.57
CA PHE A 116 4.41 8.50 29.54
C PHE A 116 2.89 8.73 29.39
N PRO A 117 2.19 7.89 28.59
CA PRO A 117 2.71 6.81 27.75
C PRO A 117 3.42 7.32 26.49
N GLU A 118 4.48 6.60 26.07
CA GLU A 118 5.13 6.80 24.80
C GLU A 118 4.70 5.69 23.85
N ALA A 119 3.92 6.03 22.83
CA ALA A 119 3.38 5.10 21.86
C ALA A 119 3.95 5.37 20.46
N GLU A 120 4.24 4.31 19.73
CA GLU A 120 4.70 4.36 18.34
C GLU A 120 3.78 3.53 17.46
N VAL A 121 3.34 4.11 16.35
CA VAL A 121 2.50 3.48 15.34
C VAL A 121 3.18 3.63 13.99
N ARG A 122 3.52 2.51 13.36
CA ARG A 122 3.99 2.49 11.99
C ARG A 122 2.83 2.18 11.06
N VAL A 123 2.46 3.15 10.24
CA VAL A 123 1.42 2.99 9.22
C VAL A 123 2.03 2.33 7.98
N LEU A 124 1.44 1.22 7.55
CA LEU A 124 1.89 0.44 6.39
C LEU A 124 1.03 0.72 5.14
N ASN A 125 -0.24 1.14 5.35
CA ASN A 125 -1.18 1.44 4.28
C ASN A 125 -1.96 2.72 4.60
N TRP A 126 -2.17 3.57 3.58
CA TRP A 126 -2.95 4.81 3.72
C TRP A 126 -4.43 4.57 4.03
N ASP A 127 -4.97 3.40 3.70
CA ASP A 127 -6.36 3.01 3.97
C ASP A 127 -6.67 2.99 5.47
N PHE A 128 -5.65 2.83 6.33
CA PHE A 128 -5.76 2.99 7.77
C PHE A 128 -6.47 4.30 8.18
N PHE A 129 -6.11 5.42 7.56
CA PHE A 129 -6.73 6.72 7.88
C PHE A 129 -8.18 6.82 7.40
N LEU A 130 -8.52 6.17 6.28
CA LEU A 130 -9.91 6.06 5.84
C LEU A 130 -10.74 5.29 6.86
N ARG A 131 -10.23 4.13 7.27
CA ARG A 131 -10.89 3.28 8.27
C ARG A 131 -11.08 4.00 9.60
N LEU A 132 -10.07 4.72 10.10
CA LEU A 132 -10.17 5.51 11.32
C LEU A 132 -11.31 6.56 11.28
N VAL A 133 -11.53 7.19 10.13
CA VAL A 133 -12.60 8.19 9.97
C VAL A 133 -13.98 7.54 9.91
N TRP A 134 -14.11 6.34 9.28
CA TRP A 134 -15.40 5.68 9.10
C TRP A 134 -15.82 4.80 10.28
N ASP A 135 -14.89 4.07 10.85
CA ASP A 135 -15.14 3.04 11.85
C ASP A 135 -14.67 3.44 13.26
N GLY A 136 -14.09 4.63 13.40
CA GLY A 136 -13.66 5.18 14.69
C GLY A 136 -12.61 4.32 15.39
N ASP A 137 -12.80 4.08 16.69
CA ASP A 137 -11.88 3.32 17.56
C ASP A 137 -11.78 1.84 17.18
N VAL A 138 -12.85 1.24 16.63
CA VAL A 138 -12.84 -0.15 16.14
C VAL A 138 -11.81 -0.33 15.02
N ALA A 139 -11.59 0.71 14.23
CA ALA A 139 -10.62 0.72 13.15
C ALA A 139 -9.18 0.42 13.60
N LEU A 140 -8.82 0.73 14.84
CA LEU A 140 -7.50 0.38 15.38
C LEU A 140 -7.32 -1.14 15.42
N GLY A 141 -8.29 -1.88 15.92
CA GLY A 141 -8.25 -3.35 15.96
C GLY A 141 -8.27 -3.98 14.58
N ASP A 142 -9.23 -3.58 13.76
CA ASP A 142 -9.42 -4.12 12.40
C ASP A 142 -8.24 -3.80 11.49
N GLY A 143 -7.70 -2.58 11.57
CA GLY A 143 -6.52 -2.15 10.82
C GLY A 143 -5.26 -2.93 11.22
N LEU A 144 -5.10 -3.25 12.50
CA LEU A 144 -4.00 -4.10 12.99
C LEU A 144 -4.12 -5.51 12.42
N LEU A 145 -5.31 -6.12 12.47
CA LEU A 145 -5.56 -7.45 11.92
C LEU A 145 -5.39 -7.49 10.40
N ALA A 146 -5.79 -6.43 9.71
CA ALA A 146 -5.58 -6.28 8.28
C ALA A 146 -4.11 -5.96 7.91
N GLY A 147 -3.27 -5.65 8.93
CA GLY A 147 -1.88 -5.26 8.76
C GLY A 147 -1.72 -3.94 8.04
N GLU A 148 -2.61 -3.00 8.27
CA GLU A 148 -2.53 -1.62 7.77
C GLU A 148 -1.58 -0.76 8.60
N TRP A 149 -1.36 -1.17 9.84
CA TRP A 149 -0.42 -0.56 10.77
C TRP A 149 0.16 -1.59 11.73
N GLU A 150 1.24 -1.24 12.40
CA GLU A 150 1.90 -2.05 13.42
C GLU A 150 2.44 -1.16 14.54
N SER A 151 2.68 -1.76 15.70
CA SER A 151 3.32 -1.11 16.85
C SER A 151 4.16 -2.12 17.62
N SER A 152 5.26 -1.65 18.20
CA SER A 152 6.10 -2.45 19.11
C SER A 152 5.45 -2.61 20.49
N ASP A 153 4.58 -1.66 20.90
CA ASP A 153 3.87 -1.69 22.18
C ASP A 153 2.41 -1.23 22.01
N LEU A 154 1.53 -2.21 21.77
CA LEU A 154 0.09 -1.98 21.64
C LEU A 154 -0.53 -1.46 22.93
N THR A 155 0.01 -1.83 24.07
CA THR A 155 -0.49 -1.37 25.36
C THR A 155 -0.27 0.14 25.55
N ALA A 156 0.89 0.63 25.12
CA ALA A 156 1.17 2.06 25.13
C ALA A 156 0.24 2.83 24.20
N VAL A 157 -0.08 2.29 23.01
CA VAL A 157 -1.03 2.89 22.07
C VAL A 157 -2.42 3.00 22.69
N VAL A 158 -2.95 1.91 23.22
CA VAL A 158 -4.29 1.90 23.87
C VAL A 158 -4.32 2.86 25.06
N ARG A 159 -3.29 2.83 25.90
CA ARG A 159 -3.17 3.72 27.05
C ARG A 159 -3.15 5.18 26.65
N PHE A 160 -2.44 5.55 25.59
CA PHE A 160 -2.43 6.91 25.07
C PHE A 160 -3.85 7.40 24.74
N PHE A 161 -4.66 6.62 24.06
CA PHE A 161 -6.04 6.97 23.73
C PHE A 161 -6.94 7.04 24.97
N ILE A 162 -6.78 6.15 25.94
CA ILE A 162 -7.53 6.18 27.20
C ILE A 162 -7.20 7.45 27.99
N ASP A 163 -5.92 7.79 28.14
CA ASP A 163 -5.46 8.95 28.91
C ASP A 163 -5.84 10.28 28.26
N ASN A 164 -6.10 10.28 26.95
CA ASN A 164 -6.50 11.44 26.17
C ASN A 164 -7.98 11.43 25.76
N ARG A 165 -8.81 10.56 26.35
CA ARG A 165 -10.22 10.46 25.96
C ARG A 165 -10.97 11.79 26.09
N GLU A 166 -10.82 12.49 27.21
CA GLU A 166 -11.50 13.78 27.44
C GLU A 166 -11.10 14.90 26.45
N PRO A 167 -9.78 15.14 26.18
CA PRO A 167 -9.39 16.16 25.22
C PRO A 167 -9.64 15.77 23.75
N LEU A 168 -9.84 14.50 23.47
CA LEU A 168 -10.11 14.00 22.12
C LEU A 168 -11.62 13.88 21.81
N ASP A 169 -12.50 13.92 22.78
CA ASP A 169 -13.95 14.05 22.57
C ASP A 169 -14.26 15.49 22.15
#